data_a059d9d7d6581da8382d0eaea9f96796
#
_entry.id   a059d9d7d6581da8382d0eaea9f96796
#
_cell.length_a   1.000
_cell.length_b   1.000
_cell.length_c   1.000
_cell.angle_alpha   90.00
_cell.angle_beta   90.00
_cell.angle_gamma   90.00
#
_symmetry.space_group_name_H-M   'P 1'
#
loop_
_entity.id
_entity.type
_entity.pdbx_description
1 polymer ?
#
loop_
_entity_poly.entity_id
_entity_poly.type
_entity_poly.pdbx_seq_one_letter_code
_entity_poly.pdbx_strand_id
1 'polypeptide(L)'
;ALECLSTSAIRKKIKCMERDYLPICMEDMKKRGWTQADFVFVIGDAYVDHPSFGPAIISRLLERYGYKVCMIAQPDWKNDKSIDVFGRPRLGFLVCGGNMDSMVNHYSVSKKRRQKDAYSPGEQMGLRPDYATTVYCNLIRRTYKDVPIIIGGIEASLRRMAHYDYWSDKLK
;
A
#
# COMPACT_ATOMS: atom_id res chain seq x y z
N ALA A 1 -28.35 26.73 20.94
CA ALA A 1 -27.37 26.79 22.03
C ALA A 1 -26.11 26.08 21.54
N LEU A 2 -25.04 26.85 21.23
CA LEU A 2 -23.71 26.33 20.90
C LEU A 2 -23.05 26.00 22.24
N GLU A 3 -22.96 24.72 22.57
CA GLU A 3 -22.14 24.24 23.70
C GLU A 3 -20.68 24.55 23.41
N CYS A 4 -20.14 25.49 24.19
CA CYS A 4 -18.73 25.82 24.20
C CYS A 4 -17.97 24.64 24.83
N LEU A 5 -17.38 23.77 23.99
CA LEU A 5 -16.53 22.65 24.45
C LEU A 5 -15.35 23.26 25.21
N SER A 6 -15.11 22.83 26.44
CA SER A 6 -14.01 23.30 27.27
C SER A 6 -12.66 23.09 26.61
N THR A 7 -11.71 23.98 26.85
CA THR A 7 -10.34 23.92 26.30
C THR A 7 -9.65 22.57 26.57
N SER A 8 -10.00 21.91 27.69
CA SER A 8 -9.51 20.58 28.05
C SER A 8 -10.06 19.46 27.13
N ALA A 9 -11.34 19.58 26.73
CA ALA A 9 -11.98 18.64 25.81
C ALA A 9 -11.42 18.80 24.39
N ILE A 10 -11.13 20.04 23.98
CA ILE A 10 -10.46 20.35 22.69
C ILE A 10 -9.03 19.81 22.71
N ARG A 11 -8.25 20.02 23.78
CA ARG A 11 -6.89 19.45 23.91
C ARG A 11 -6.90 17.94 23.95
N LYS A 12 -7.88 17.30 24.61
CA LYS A 12 -8.02 15.83 24.60
C LYS A 12 -8.39 15.29 23.23
N LYS A 13 -9.20 16.04 22.45
CA LYS A 13 -9.56 15.70 21.08
C LYS A 13 -8.39 15.90 20.11
N ILE A 14 -7.57 16.95 20.32
CA ILE A 14 -6.36 17.23 19.53
C ILE A 14 -5.26 16.17 19.87
N LYS A 15 -5.08 15.79 21.13
CA LYS A 15 -4.15 14.72 21.52
C LYS A 15 -4.54 13.35 20.94
N CYS A 16 -5.84 13.13 20.66
CA CYS A 16 -6.32 11.94 19.97
C CYS A 16 -6.08 11.99 18.44
N MET A 17 -5.63 13.14 17.89
CA MET A 17 -5.29 13.33 16.48
C MET A 17 -3.78 13.26 16.17
N GLU A 18 -2.90 13.25 17.17
CA GLU A 18 -1.50 12.85 17.00
C GLU A 18 -1.44 11.33 16.82
N ARG A 19 -1.82 10.88 15.64
CA ARG A 19 -1.70 9.46 15.28
C ARG A 19 -0.30 9.24 14.75
N ASP A 20 0.41 8.32 15.39
CA ASP A 20 1.67 7.82 14.84
C ASP A 20 1.46 7.28 13.42
N TYR A 21 2.51 7.35 12.60
CA TYR A 21 2.51 6.71 11.29
C TYR A 21 2.14 5.23 11.40
N LEU A 22 1.58 4.68 10.33
CA LEU A 22 1.30 3.24 10.26
C LEU A 22 2.61 2.47 10.47
N PRO A 23 2.56 1.31 11.17
CA PRO A 23 3.74 0.48 11.32
C PRO A 23 4.30 0.04 9.96
N ILE A 24 5.58 0.30 9.74
CA ILE A 24 6.35 -0.13 8.56
C ILE A 24 7.40 -1.19 8.90
N CYS A 25 7.64 -1.43 10.19
CA CYS A 25 8.53 -2.46 10.71
C CYS A 25 7.97 -3.11 11.97
N MET A 26 8.57 -4.22 12.40
CA MET A 26 8.15 -4.96 13.60
C MET A 26 8.25 -4.13 14.89
N GLU A 27 9.24 -3.22 14.98
CA GLU A 27 9.44 -2.34 16.11
C GLU A 27 8.25 -1.39 16.29
N ASP A 28 7.74 -0.83 15.20
CA ASP A 28 6.57 0.06 15.24
C ASP A 28 5.31 -0.69 15.64
N MET A 29 5.15 -1.92 15.18
CA MET A 29 4.04 -2.78 15.57
C MET A 29 4.11 -3.11 17.08
N LYS A 30 5.30 -3.42 17.60
CA LYS A 30 5.53 -3.67 19.03
C LYS A 30 5.30 -2.44 19.89
N LYS A 31 5.70 -1.23 19.46
CA LYS A 31 5.42 0.05 20.16
C LYS A 31 3.93 0.27 20.36
N ARG A 32 3.10 -0.20 19.42
CA ARG A 32 1.63 -0.17 19.52
C ARG A 32 1.04 -1.32 20.37
N GLY A 33 1.86 -2.21 20.91
CA GLY A 33 1.44 -3.38 21.67
C GLY A 33 0.76 -4.45 20.81
N TRP A 34 1.04 -4.48 19.50
CA TRP A 34 0.44 -5.45 18.60
C TRP A 34 1.37 -6.66 18.43
N THR A 35 0.78 -7.84 18.55
CA THR A 35 1.47 -9.13 18.30
C THR A 35 1.23 -9.64 16.89
N GLN A 36 0.11 -9.23 16.27
CA GLN A 36 -0.26 -9.62 14.92
C GLN A 36 -1.05 -8.49 14.25
N ALA A 37 -0.81 -8.26 12.98
CA ALA A 37 -1.60 -7.35 12.15
C ALA A 37 -2.90 -8.03 11.69
N ASP A 38 -3.98 -7.28 11.55
CA ASP A 38 -5.19 -7.75 10.89
C ASP A 38 -5.04 -7.72 9.39
N PHE A 39 -4.53 -6.61 8.87
CA PHE A 39 -4.21 -6.44 7.47
C PHE A 39 -2.76 -5.98 7.30
N VAL A 40 -2.11 -6.49 6.27
CA VAL A 40 -0.83 -5.98 5.77
C VAL A 40 -1.07 -5.38 4.40
N PHE A 41 -0.84 -4.08 4.27
CA PHE A 41 -0.99 -3.36 3.00
C PHE A 41 0.34 -3.33 2.26
N VAL A 42 0.37 -3.89 1.05
CA VAL A 42 1.54 -3.90 0.15
C VAL A 42 1.30 -2.90 -0.96
N ILE A 43 2.21 -1.92 -1.09
CA ILE A 43 2.08 -0.84 -2.06
C ILE A 43 3.31 -0.70 -2.95
N GLY A 44 3.08 -0.28 -4.19
CA GLY A 44 4.14 -0.02 -5.16
C GLY A 44 4.83 1.33 -5.03
N ASP A 45 4.24 2.28 -4.30
CA ASP A 45 4.81 3.60 -4.02
C ASP A 45 5.57 3.61 -2.70
N ALA A 46 6.42 4.62 -2.50
CA ALA A 46 6.90 4.97 -1.17
C ALA A 46 5.73 5.28 -0.23
N TYR A 47 5.88 4.95 1.05
CA TYR A 47 4.83 5.26 2.03
C TYR A 47 4.74 6.77 2.29
N VAL A 48 3.58 7.33 2.00
CA VAL A 48 3.22 8.71 2.32
C VAL A 48 1.84 8.71 2.98
N ASP A 49 1.79 9.14 4.25
CA ASP A 49 0.54 9.22 5.00
C ASP A 49 -0.18 10.54 4.72
N HIS A 50 -0.72 10.66 3.52
CA HIS A 50 -1.43 11.85 3.06
C HIS A 50 -2.71 11.46 2.32
N PRO A 51 -3.82 12.24 2.44
CA PRO A 51 -5.10 11.92 1.80
C PRO A 51 -5.08 11.91 0.26
N SER A 52 -4.01 12.36 -0.38
CA SER A 52 -3.82 12.17 -1.83
C SER A 52 -3.44 10.73 -2.22
N PHE A 53 -3.11 9.88 -1.25
CA PHE A 53 -2.71 8.50 -1.48
C PHE A 53 -3.79 7.54 -1.01
N GLY A 54 -4.36 6.77 -1.93
CA GLY A 54 -5.43 5.80 -1.64
C GLY A 54 -5.09 4.81 -0.52
N PRO A 55 -3.88 4.22 -0.50
CA PRO A 55 -3.46 3.33 0.59
C PRO A 55 -3.51 3.99 1.97
N ALA A 56 -3.12 5.26 2.09
CA ALA A 56 -3.19 5.98 3.36
C ALA A 56 -4.65 6.17 3.81
N ILE A 57 -5.54 6.61 2.92
CA ILE A 57 -6.97 6.78 3.24
C ILE A 57 -7.58 5.46 3.71
N ILE A 58 -7.39 4.38 2.96
CA ILE A 58 -7.98 3.06 3.26
C ILE A 58 -7.44 2.54 4.58
N SER A 59 -6.13 2.64 4.81
CA SER A 59 -5.52 2.17 6.06
C SER A 59 -6.01 2.95 7.27
N ARG A 60 -6.13 4.28 7.15
CA ARG A 60 -6.65 5.12 8.23
C ARG A 60 -8.13 4.87 8.50
N LEU A 61 -8.90 4.57 7.45
CA LEU A 61 -10.30 4.17 7.60
C LEU A 61 -10.40 2.85 8.36
N LEU A 62 -9.61 1.85 7.99
CA LEU A 62 -9.58 0.55 8.67
C LEU A 62 -9.16 0.70 10.13
N GLU A 63 -8.11 1.51 10.43
CA GLU A 63 -7.73 1.81 11.82
C GLU A 63 -8.88 2.45 12.61
N ARG A 64 -9.66 3.33 11.99
CA ARG A 64 -10.84 3.94 12.64
C ARG A 64 -11.90 2.91 13.02
N TYR A 65 -12.00 1.82 12.27
CA TYR A 65 -12.87 0.68 12.57
C TYR A 65 -12.22 -0.34 13.51
N GLY A 66 -11.05 -0.04 14.07
CA GLY A 66 -10.37 -0.87 15.07
C GLY A 66 -9.47 -1.97 14.50
N TYR A 67 -9.24 -2.01 13.18
CA TYR A 67 -8.32 -2.97 12.59
C TYR A 67 -6.86 -2.53 12.76
N LYS A 68 -5.99 -3.51 12.98
CA LYS A 68 -4.53 -3.33 13.05
C LYS A 68 -3.96 -3.43 11.64
N VAL A 69 -3.54 -2.30 11.09
CA VAL A 69 -3.03 -2.22 9.72
C VAL A 69 -1.55 -1.90 9.74
N CYS A 70 -0.74 -2.72 9.05
CA CYS A 70 0.68 -2.49 8.82
C CYS A 70 0.93 -2.25 7.32
N MET A 71 2.02 -1.54 6.99
CA MET A 71 2.34 -1.13 5.63
C MET A 71 3.69 -1.68 5.19
N ILE A 72 3.72 -2.33 4.03
CA ILE A 72 4.95 -2.71 3.32
C ILE A 72 4.99 -1.88 2.03
N ALA A 73 5.84 -0.86 2.01
CA ALA A 73 6.05 -0.01 0.87
C ALA A 73 7.21 -0.55 0.02
N GLN A 74 6.99 -0.72 -1.26
CA GLN A 74 8.00 -1.16 -2.23
C GLN A 74 8.83 -2.36 -1.72
N PRO A 75 8.18 -3.52 -1.41
CA PRO A 75 8.96 -4.70 -1.03
C PRO A 75 9.94 -5.07 -2.13
N ASP A 76 11.10 -5.59 -1.75
CA ASP A 76 12.06 -6.13 -2.71
C ASP A 76 11.43 -7.35 -3.42
N TRP A 77 10.91 -7.11 -4.61
CA TRP A 77 10.19 -8.11 -5.40
C TRP A 77 11.05 -9.26 -5.90
N LYS A 78 12.36 -9.19 -5.72
CA LYS A 78 13.32 -10.26 -6.00
C LYS A 78 13.57 -11.17 -4.78
N ASN A 79 13.09 -10.77 -3.60
CA ASN A 79 13.30 -11.47 -2.35
C ASN A 79 11.95 -11.81 -1.67
N ASP A 80 11.62 -13.09 -1.61
CA ASP A 80 10.36 -13.56 -1.02
C ASP A 80 10.21 -13.19 0.47
N LYS A 81 11.31 -13.01 1.19
CA LYS A 81 11.30 -12.60 2.61
C LYS A 81 10.85 -11.15 2.82
N SER A 82 10.86 -10.33 1.78
CA SER A 82 10.44 -8.92 1.87
C SER A 82 8.95 -8.74 2.19
N ILE A 83 8.16 -9.77 1.96
CA ILE A 83 6.71 -9.79 2.28
C ILE A 83 6.43 -10.27 3.70
N ASP A 84 7.40 -10.94 4.33
CA ASP A 84 7.22 -11.57 5.65
C ASP A 84 7.62 -10.66 6.83
N VAL A 85 7.69 -9.35 6.61
CA VAL A 85 8.12 -8.37 7.64
C VAL A 85 7.27 -8.43 8.90
N PHE A 86 5.95 -8.63 8.76
CA PHE A 86 4.99 -8.65 9.86
C PHE A 86 4.45 -10.05 10.17
N GLY A 87 4.95 -11.08 9.50
CA GLY A 87 4.37 -12.41 9.58
C GLY A 87 3.00 -12.50 8.91
N ARG A 88 2.30 -13.61 9.16
CA ARG A 88 0.97 -13.86 8.59
C ARG A 88 -0.08 -12.91 9.18
N PRO A 89 -0.77 -12.09 8.38
CA PRO A 89 -1.89 -11.27 8.87
C PRO A 89 -3.09 -12.14 9.26
N ARG A 90 -3.89 -11.65 10.19
CA ARG A 90 -5.09 -12.35 10.68
C ARG A 90 -6.18 -12.45 9.61
N LEU A 91 -6.41 -11.39 8.85
CA LEU A 91 -7.49 -11.30 7.86
C LEU A 91 -6.98 -11.41 6.42
N GLY A 92 -5.88 -10.77 6.08
CA GLY A 92 -5.35 -10.86 4.72
C GLY A 92 -4.41 -9.73 4.32
N PHE A 93 -3.94 -9.82 3.08
CA PHE A 93 -3.15 -8.78 2.44
C PHE A 93 -4.04 -7.86 1.60
N LEU A 94 -3.74 -6.55 1.64
CA LEU A 94 -4.27 -5.55 0.71
C LEU A 94 -3.15 -5.21 -0.27
N VAL A 95 -3.40 -5.24 -1.56
CA VAL A 95 -2.36 -5.03 -2.57
C VAL A 95 -2.77 -3.93 -3.54
N CYS A 96 -1.87 -2.97 -3.75
CA CYS A 96 -2.03 -1.87 -4.68
C CYS A 96 -0.73 -1.61 -5.44
N GLY A 97 -0.82 -1.41 -6.76
CA GLY A 97 0.33 -1.07 -7.60
C GLY A 97 0.91 0.33 -7.38
N GLY A 98 0.20 1.17 -6.62
CA GLY A 98 0.55 2.56 -6.37
C GLY A 98 -0.50 3.54 -6.91
N ASN A 99 -0.20 4.84 -6.87
CA ASN A 99 -1.08 5.90 -7.38
C ASN A 99 -1.25 5.85 -8.90
N MET A 100 -0.28 5.30 -9.60
CA MET A 100 -0.33 5.10 -11.04
C MET A 100 -0.17 3.63 -11.39
N ASP A 101 -0.68 3.24 -12.56
CA ASP A 101 -0.34 1.96 -13.17
C ASP A 101 1.17 1.87 -13.37
N SER A 102 1.78 0.73 -12.98
CA SER A 102 3.23 0.54 -13.00
C SER A 102 3.82 0.66 -14.40
N MET A 103 3.10 0.17 -15.44
CA MET A 103 3.57 0.25 -16.81
C MET A 103 3.53 1.71 -17.33
N VAL A 104 2.47 2.46 -16.97
CA VAL A 104 2.36 3.89 -17.33
C VAL A 104 3.44 4.71 -16.62
N ASN A 105 3.75 4.37 -15.37
CA ASN A 105 4.80 5.05 -14.60
C ASN A 105 6.21 4.74 -15.13
N HIS A 106 6.45 3.51 -15.58
CA HIS A 106 7.79 3.08 -15.98
C HIS A 106 8.14 3.38 -17.43
N TYR A 107 7.15 3.56 -18.29
CA TYR A 107 7.40 3.69 -19.73
C TYR A 107 6.72 4.92 -20.33
N SER A 108 7.32 5.43 -21.38
CA SER A 108 6.73 6.45 -22.24
C SER A 108 5.77 5.82 -23.25
N VAL A 109 5.00 6.66 -23.96
CA VAL A 109 4.12 6.22 -25.07
C VAL A 109 4.91 5.47 -26.16
N SER A 110 6.17 5.83 -26.38
CA SER A 110 7.06 5.14 -27.33
C SER A 110 7.69 3.85 -26.77
N LYS A 111 7.16 3.29 -25.67
CA LYS A 111 7.66 2.09 -24.98
C LYS A 111 9.11 2.20 -24.45
N LYS A 112 9.66 3.41 -24.35
CA LYS A 112 10.97 3.65 -23.77
C LYS A 112 10.86 3.73 -22.25
N ARG A 113 11.74 3.02 -21.52
CA ARG A 113 11.79 3.06 -20.06
C ARG A 113 12.19 4.46 -19.59
N ARG A 114 11.45 4.97 -18.59
CA ARG A 114 11.78 6.24 -17.92
C ARG A 114 12.98 6.03 -17.00
N GLN A 115 13.71 7.12 -16.76
CA GLN A 115 14.88 7.10 -15.88
C GLN A 115 14.54 7.40 -14.41
N LYS A 116 13.35 7.94 -14.15
CA LYS A 116 12.91 8.38 -12.83
C LYS A 116 11.53 7.85 -12.51
N ASP A 117 11.32 7.46 -11.25
CA ASP A 117 10.03 7.12 -10.67
C ASP A 117 9.69 8.13 -9.58
N ALA A 118 8.77 9.07 -9.87
CA ALA A 118 8.36 10.12 -8.95
C ALA A 118 7.71 9.61 -7.64
N TYR A 119 7.29 8.35 -7.61
CA TYR A 119 6.66 7.73 -6.44
C TYR A 119 7.62 6.86 -5.64
N SER A 120 8.89 6.85 -6.00
CA SER A 120 9.95 6.13 -5.30
C SER A 120 10.87 7.07 -4.53
N PRO A 121 11.48 6.64 -3.42
CA PRO A 121 12.45 7.46 -2.68
C PRO A 121 13.59 7.91 -3.59
N GLY A 122 13.89 9.22 -3.57
CA GLY A 122 14.91 9.81 -4.43
C GLY A 122 14.67 9.67 -5.93
N GLU A 123 13.42 9.49 -6.35
CA GLU A 123 13.01 9.24 -7.74
C GLU A 123 13.69 8.00 -8.36
N GLN A 124 14.14 7.07 -7.54
CA GLN A 124 14.91 5.90 -7.98
C GLN A 124 14.04 4.94 -8.79
N MET A 125 14.46 4.67 -10.04
CA MET A 125 13.81 3.68 -10.89
C MET A 125 14.19 2.24 -10.48
N GLY A 126 13.21 1.32 -10.57
CA GLY A 126 13.43 -0.12 -10.39
C GLY A 126 13.10 -0.67 -9.00
N LEU A 127 12.71 0.17 -8.05
CA LEU A 127 12.21 -0.28 -6.76
C LEU A 127 10.83 -0.94 -6.89
N ARG A 128 10.00 -0.44 -7.78
CA ARG A 128 8.72 -1.05 -8.13
C ARG A 128 8.89 -1.97 -9.34
N PRO A 129 8.28 -3.18 -9.37
CA PRO A 129 8.29 -4.03 -10.55
C PRO A 129 7.31 -3.55 -11.62
N ASP A 130 7.51 -3.99 -12.84
CA ASP A 130 6.49 -3.93 -13.89
C ASP A 130 5.32 -4.85 -13.50
N TYR A 131 4.07 -4.48 -13.82
CA TYR A 131 2.86 -5.19 -13.38
C TYR A 131 2.83 -5.43 -11.86
N ALA A 132 3.09 -4.37 -11.09
CA ALA A 132 3.35 -4.41 -9.65
C ALA A 132 2.30 -5.20 -8.88
N THR A 133 1.00 -4.99 -9.14
CA THR A 133 -0.08 -5.72 -8.47
C THR A 133 0.05 -7.23 -8.65
N THR A 134 0.32 -7.70 -9.86
CA THR A 134 0.49 -9.13 -10.17
C THR A 134 1.73 -9.71 -9.50
N VAL A 135 2.85 -8.99 -9.58
CA VAL A 135 4.12 -9.43 -8.98
C VAL A 135 4.00 -9.54 -7.47
N TYR A 136 3.40 -8.56 -6.81
CA TYR A 136 3.19 -8.60 -5.34
C TYR A 136 2.24 -9.71 -4.92
N CYS A 137 1.16 -9.96 -5.67
CA CYS A 137 0.28 -11.09 -5.39
C CYS A 137 1.01 -12.44 -5.51
N ASN A 138 1.85 -12.60 -6.53
CA ASN A 138 2.67 -13.81 -6.69
C ASN A 138 3.70 -13.95 -5.56
N LEU A 139 4.32 -12.84 -5.13
CA LEU A 139 5.26 -12.83 -4.02
C LEU A 139 4.58 -13.29 -2.72
N ILE A 140 3.37 -12.76 -2.44
CA ILE A 140 2.56 -13.19 -1.30
C ILE A 140 2.21 -14.68 -1.40
N ARG A 141 1.77 -15.16 -2.58
CA ARG A 141 1.38 -16.56 -2.77
C ARG A 141 2.54 -17.55 -2.62
N ARG A 142 3.76 -17.15 -2.95
CA ARG A 142 4.94 -17.98 -2.70
C ARG A 142 5.20 -18.17 -1.21
N THR A 143 4.99 -17.11 -0.42
CA THR A 143 5.20 -17.15 1.04
C THR A 143 3.98 -17.72 1.78
N TYR A 144 2.76 -17.31 1.38
CA TYR A 144 1.50 -17.66 2.05
C TYR A 144 0.48 -18.18 1.04
N LYS A 145 0.31 -19.49 0.95
CA LYS A 145 -0.52 -20.14 -0.08
C LYS A 145 -2.01 -19.85 0.03
N ASP A 146 -2.52 -19.69 1.24
CA ASP A 146 -3.96 -19.70 1.58
C ASP A 146 -4.48 -18.40 2.20
N VAL A 147 -3.63 -17.38 2.39
CA VAL A 147 -4.05 -16.09 2.95
C VAL A 147 -4.89 -15.30 1.93
N PRO A 148 -6.02 -14.72 2.33
CA PRO A 148 -6.80 -13.85 1.46
C PRO A 148 -5.98 -12.66 0.94
N ILE A 149 -6.12 -12.35 -0.33
CA ILE A 149 -5.51 -11.18 -0.98
C ILE A 149 -6.63 -10.35 -1.59
N ILE A 150 -6.72 -9.10 -1.18
CA ILE A 150 -7.65 -8.11 -1.72
C ILE A 150 -6.82 -7.15 -2.56
N ILE A 151 -7.12 -7.07 -3.86
CA ILE A 151 -6.44 -6.18 -4.79
C ILE A 151 -7.27 -4.94 -5.06
N GLY A 152 -6.61 -3.80 -5.22
CA GLY A 152 -7.27 -2.53 -5.49
C GLY A 152 -6.34 -1.51 -6.15
N GLY A 153 -6.87 -0.29 -6.31
CA GLY A 153 -6.18 0.80 -6.96
C GLY A 153 -6.35 0.81 -8.47
N ILE A 154 -5.75 1.81 -9.12
CA ILE A 154 -5.94 2.06 -10.56
C ILE A 154 -5.44 0.91 -11.42
N GLU A 155 -4.29 0.32 -11.10
CA GLU A 155 -3.73 -0.78 -11.85
C GLU A 155 -4.65 -2.01 -11.85
N ALA A 156 -5.18 -2.39 -10.67
CA ALA A 156 -6.13 -3.49 -10.56
C ALA A 156 -7.43 -3.22 -11.33
N SER A 157 -7.94 -1.98 -11.27
CA SER A 157 -9.13 -1.56 -12.00
C SER A 157 -8.95 -1.66 -13.51
N LEU A 158 -7.82 -1.17 -14.02
CA LEU A 158 -7.50 -1.23 -15.44
C LEU A 158 -7.35 -2.66 -15.95
N ARG A 159 -6.78 -3.57 -15.13
CA ARG A 159 -6.63 -4.99 -15.49
C ARG A 159 -7.93 -5.78 -15.47
N ARG A 160 -8.97 -5.28 -14.78
CA ARG A 160 -10.30 -5.93 -14.74
C ARG A 160 -11.20 -5.58 -15.91
N MET A 161 -11.03 -4.39 -16.48
CA MET A 161 -11.85 -3.94 -17.61
C MET A 161 -11.29 -4.49 -18.91
N ALA A 162 -12.17 -4.88 -19.82
CA ALA A 162 -11.77 -5.17 -21.20
C ALA A 162 -11.09 -3.92 -21.78
N HIS A 163 -9.88 -4.06 -22.26
CA HIS A 163 -9.08 -2.97 -22.77
C HIS A 163 -8.12 -3.44 -23.84
N TYR A 164 -7.70 -2.47 -24.68
CA TYR A 164 -6.60 -2.70 -25.60
C TYR A 164 -5.28 -2.61 -24.81
N ASP A 165 -4.58 -3.74 -24.75
CA ASP A 165 -3.26 -3.76 -24.11
C ASP A 165 -2.20 -3.33 -25.12
N TYR A 166 -1.79 -2.11 -24.98
CA TYR A 166 -0.79 -1.48 -25.83
C TYR A 166 0.56 -2.25 -25.87
N TRP A 167 0.89 -2.98 -24.80
CA TRP A 167 2.15 -3.73 -24.70
C TRP A 167 2.12 -5.00 -25.52
N SER A 168 1.05 -5.74 -25.44
CA SER A 168 0.86 -7.00 -26.16
C SER A 168 0.17 -6.85 -27.51
N ASP A 169 -0.29 -5.62 -27.83
CA ASP A 169 -1.01 -5.27 -29.06
C ASP A 169 -2.28 -6.12 -29.26
N LYS A 170 -3.02 -6.35 -28.17
CA LYS A 170 -4.20 -7.22 -28.14
C LYS A 170 -5.30 -6.65 -27.24
N LEU A 171 -6.54 -6.99 -27.57
CA LEU A 171 -7.66 -6.86 -26.63
C LEU A 171 -7.53 -7.92 -25.53
N LYS A 172 -7.74 -7.52 -24.29
CA LYS A 172 -7.74 -8.39 -23.10
C LYS A 172 -9.01 -8.23 -22.29
#